data_59068108667f442a070d88c032e1e7a5
#
_entry.id   59068108667f442a070d88c032e1e7a5
#
_cell.length_a   1.000
_cell.length_b   1.000
_cell.length_c   1.000
_cell.angle_alpha   90.00
_cell.angle_beta   90.00
_cell.angle_gamma   90.00
#
_symmetry.space_group_name_H-M   'P 1'
#
loop_
_entity.id
_entity.type
_entity.pdbx_description
1 polymer ?
#
loop_
_entity_poly.entity_id
_entity_poly.type
_entity_poly.pdbx_seq_one_letter_code
_entity_poly.pdbx_strand_id
1 'polypeptide(L)'
;MSWMLKNLRAQGADLEVFTGLNGDVPEGTRRPDLTGWRGIGPVVDGNPAAGQLQLGVFGDIFDIVWQYVQAGHALDPATMRQLADLADLACDVWQRRDAGMWELPEERHYVTSKLGCWNALRCAVLLADRGQLQGPVERWASERDRIRDWVHEHGWSEERQSYIWYPGSTELDASILLHAISGFDTGPRMSSTLDALRAELGAGPLLYRYSGMQDEEGTFVACAYWMVSALVAVGRRGEAVHLMDELVPLANDVGIMAEMIEPSDGAFLGNLPQGLSHLALIVAALTLSGES
;
A
#
# COMPACT_ATOMS: atom_id res chain seq x y z
N MET A 1 13.49 -11.67 -1.81
CA MET A 1 14.29 -11.23 -0.65
C MET A 1 15.71 -10.81 -1.02
N SER A 2 16.63 -11.69 -1.45
CA SER A 2 18.05 -11.34 -1.68
C SER A 2 18.28 -10.19 -2.65
N TRP A 3 17.52 -10.10 -3.75
CA TRP A 3 17.61 -9.01 -4.71
C TRP A 3 17.18 -7.67 -4.07
N MET A 4 16.05 -7.64 -3.38
CA MET A 4 15.53 -6.46 -2.66
C MET A 4 16.55 -5.94 -1.66
N LEU A 5 17.09 -6.83 -0.79
CA LEU A 5 18.08 -6.46 0.22
C LEU A 5 19.39 -5.97 -0.38
N LYS A 6 19.79 -6.51 -1.55
CA LYS A 6 20.98 -6.03 -2.27
C LYS A 6 20.79 -4.58 -2.74
N ASN A 7 19.63 -4.25 -3.30
CA ASN A 7 19.33 -2.91 -3.76
C ASN A 7 19.23 -1.92 -2.58
N LEU A 8 18.53 -2.29 -1.51
CA LEU A 8 18.48 -1.49 -0.28
C LEU A 8 19.88 -1.18 0.27
N ARG A 9 20.81 -2.14 0.23
CA ARG A 9 22.20 -1.90 0.64
C ARG A 9 22.93 -0.92 -0.25
N ALA A 10 22.61 -0.86 -1.53
CA ALA A 10 23.22 0.08 -2.47
C ALA A 10 22.68 1.51 -2.28
N GLN A 11 21.40 1.64 -1.90
CA GLN A 11 20.73 2.92 -1.71
C GLN A 11 21.00 3.58 -0.34
N GLY A 12 21.33 2.77 0.67
CA GLY A 12 21.58 3.29 2.03
C GLY A 12 20.32 3.90 2.66
N ALA A 13 20.39 5.17 3.03
CA ALA A 13 19.26 5.92 3.62
C ALA A 13 18.32 6.55 2.58
N ASP A 14 18.75 6.66 1.34
CA ASP A 14 17.97 7.21 0.24
C ASP A 14 17.15 6.08 -0.40
N LEU A 15 15.98 5.81 0.17
CA LEU A 15 15.07 4.79 -0.34
C LEU A 15 14.41 5.27 -1.61
N GLU A 16 14.74 4.63 -2.73
CA GLU A 16 14.09 4.85 -3.99
C GLU A 16 12.74 4.12 -4.05
N VAL A 17 11.74 4.78 -4.62
CA VAL A 17 10.37 4.26 -4.72
C VAL A 17 10.33 3.01 -5.59
N PHE A 18 11.15 2.97 -6.63
CA PHE A 18 11.29 1.81 -7.49
C PHE A 18 12.68 1.73 -8.11
N THR A 19 13.04 0.52 -8.53
CA THR A 19 14.30 0.25 -9.24
C THR A 19 14.07 -0.72 -10.37
N GLY A 20 14.85 -0.62 -11.43
CA GLY A 20 14.95 -1.63 -12.46
C GLY A 20 15.54 -2.94 -11.91
N LEU A 21 15.44 -4.02 -12.67
CA LEU A 21 15.97 -5.34 -12.28
C LEU A 21 17.48 -5.36 -12.03
N ASN A 22 18.23 -4.44 -12.67
CA ASN A 22 19.66 -4.24 -12.50
C ASN A 22 20.02 -3.32 -11.32
N GLY A 23 19.01 -2.72 -10.65
CA GLY A 23 19.17 -1.79 -9.53
C GLY A 23 19.30 -0.32 -9.95
N ASP A 24 19.19 0.01 -11.24
CA ASP A 24 19.16 1.39 -11.71
C ASP A 24 17.82 2.04 -11.35
N VAL A 25 17.81 3.36 -11.18
CA VAL A 25 16.60 4.17 -11.01
C VAL A 25 16.29 4.84 -12.36
N PRO A 26 15.38 4.28 -13.18
CA PRO A 26 15.09 4.86 -14.48
C PRO A 26 14.18 6.08 -14.32
N GLU A 27 14.65 7.22 -14.82
CA GLU A 27 13.81 8.42 -14.99
C GLU A 27 12.70 8.16 -16.01
N GLY A 28 11.52 8.77 -15.80
CA GLY A 28 10.41 8.65 -16.72
C GLY A 28 10.73 9.30 -18.07
N THR A 29 10.74 8.50 -19.14
CA THR A 29 10.97 8.96 -20.51
C THR A 29 9.72 8.76 -21.37
N ARG A 30 9.21 9.84 -21.94
CA ARG A 30 8.06 9.76 -22.87
C ARG A 30 8.45 9.02 -24.16
N ARG A 31 7.53 8.18 -24.62
CA ARG A 31 7.62 7.45 -25.90
C ARG A 31 6.65 8.09 -26.90
N PRO A 32 7.09 9.15 -27.63
CA PRO A 32 6.23 9.85 -28.57
C PRO A 32 5.88 9.00 -29.82
N ASP A 33 6.61 7.92 -30.06
CA ASP A 33 6.40 6.94 -31.11
C ASP A 33 5.23 5.96 -30.80
N LEU A 34 4.71 5.97 -29.58
CA LEU A 34 3.62 5.10 -29.14
C LEU A 34 2.38 5.94 -28.78
N THR A 35 1.23 5.52 -29.32
CA THR A 35 -0.04 6.23 -29.11
C THR A 35 -0.74 5.83 -27.80
N GLY A 36 -0.27 4.75 -27.14
CA GLY A 36 -0.95 4.17 -26.00
C GLY A 36 -2.19 3.35 -26.37
N TRP A 37 -2.74 2.68 -25.36
CA TRP A 37 -3.98 1.91 -25.49
C TRP A 37 -5.14 2.83 -25.89
N ARG A 38 -5.87 2.50 -26.96
CA ARG A 38 -6.97 3.33 -27.51
C ARG A 38 -6.59 4.79 -27.81
N GLY A 39 -5.30 5.08 -28.02
CA GLY A 39 -4.82 6.44 -28.21
C GLY A 39 -4.73 7.27 -26.92
N ILE A 40 -4.91 6.66 -25.76
CA ILE A 40 -4.78 7.31 -24.45
C ILE A 40 -3.29 7.31 -24.09
N GLY A 41 -2.69 8.48 -24.03
CA GLY A 41 -1.26 8.65 -23.72
C GLY A 41 -1.08 9.67 -22.59
N PRO A 42 0.18 9.94 -22.19
CA PRO A 42 1.43 9.49 -22.82
C PRO A 42 1.82 8.05 -22.42
N VAL A 43 2.54 7.35 -23.32
CA VAL A 43 3.31 6.15 -22.96
C VAL A 43 4.65 6.61 -22.42
N VAL A 44 5.05 6.05 -21.29
CA VAL A 44 6.29 6.42 -20.57
C VAL A 44 7.05 5.16 -20.22
N ASP A 45 8.36 5.12 -20.52
CA ASP A 45 9.28 4.15 -19.94
C ASP A 45 9.84 4.72 -18.63
N GLY A 46 9.96 3.91 -17.59
CA GLY A 46 10.33 4.38 -16.25
C GLY A 46 9.16 5.02 -15.51
N ASN A 47 9.45 5.77 -14.45
CA ASN A 47 8.44 6.46 -13.66
C ASN A 47 8.93 7.88 -13.29
N PRO A 48 8.14 8.94 -13.57
CA PRO A 48 8.46 10.30 -13.17
C PRO A 48 8.54 10.51 -11.64
N ALA A 49 7.97 9.59 -10.85
CA ALA A 49 8.01 9.60 -9.39
C ALA A 49 9.35 9.11 -8.80
N ALA A 50 10.30 8.68 -9.65
CA ALA A 50 11.66 8.41 -9.21
C ALA A 50 12.23 9.61 -8.44
N GLY A 51 12.76 9.39 -7.27
CA GLY A 51 13.28 10.45 -6.39
C GLY A 51 12.22 11.17 -5.54
N GLN A 52 10.95 10.78 -5.59
CA GLN A 52 9.97 11.22 -4.59
C GLN A 52 10.24 10.55 -3.23
N LEU A 53 10.01 11.31 -2.15
CA LEU A 53 9.92 10.69 -0.83
C LEU A 53 8.55 10.02 -0.68
N GLN A 54 8.54 8.73 -0.37
CA GLN A 54 7.33 7.96 -0.06
C GLN A 54 7.54 7.16 1.22
N LEU A 55 7.00 7.64 2.33
CA LEU A 55 7.20 7.03 3.65
C LEU A 55 6.51 5.66 3.79
N GLY A 56 5.54 5.35 2.95
CA GLY A 56 4.88 4.04 2.92
C GLY A 56 5.84 2.88 2.66
N VAL A 57 6.90 3.10 1.88
CA VAL A 57 7.88 2.07 1.49
C VAL A 57 8.56 1.38 2.68
N PHE A 58 8.73 2.09 3.80
CA PHE A 58 9.24 1.47 5.02
C PHE A 58 8.35 0.32 5.48
N GLY A 59 7.03 0.51 5.45
CA GLY A 59 6.05 -0.51 5.82
C GLY A 59 6.13 -1.74 4.92
N ASP A 60 6.23 -1.53 3.62
CA ASP A 60 6.29 -2.60 2.63
C ASP A 60 7.54 -3.48 2.79
N ILE A 61 8.69 -2.84 3.01
CA ILE A 61 9.97 -3.53 3.25
C ILE A 61 9.86 -4.42 4.50
N PHE A 62 9.41 -3.85 5.60
CA PHE A 62 9.35 -4.57 6.87
C PHE A 62 8.28 -5.66 6.88
N ASP A 63 7.17 -5.48 6.18
CA ASP A 63 6.14 -6.50 6.06
C ASP A 63 6.63 -7.72 5.29
N ILE A 64 7.30 -7.53 4.16
CA ILE A 64 7.94 -8.63 3.40
C ILE A 64 8.96 -9.38 4.25
N VAL A 65 9.79 -8.65 5.02
CA VAL A 65 10.79 -9.27 5.91
C VAL A 65 10.11 -10.05 7.03
N TRP A 66 9.05 -9.50 7.61
CA TRP A 66 8.28 -10.18 8.64
C TRP A 66 7.67 -11.50 8.13
N GLN A 67 7.03 -11.47 6.96
CA GLN A 67 6.49 -12.67 6.31
C GLN A 67 7.59 -13.72 6.03
N TYR A 68 8.76 -13.27 5.57
CA TYR A 68 9.91 -14.16 5.33
C TYR A 68 10.35 -14.88 6.61
N VAL A 69 10.41 -14.17 7.73
CA VAL A 69 10.76 -14.75 9.04
C VAL A 69 9.65 -15.66 9.56
N GLN A 70 8.37 -15.29 9.36
CA GLN A 70 7.24 -16.15 9.72
C GLN A 70 7.25 -17.47 8.94
N ALA A 71 7.71 -17.47 7.70
CA ALA A 71 7.88 -18.67 6.89
C ALA A 71 9.07 -19.56 7.36
N GLY A 72 9.70 -19.25 8.51
CA GLY A 72 10.75 -20.05 9.13
C GLY A 72 12.17 -19.72 8.67
N HIS A 73 12.36 -18.63 7.94
CA HIS A 73 13.68 -18.20 7.49
C HIS A 73 14.35 -17.30 8.54
N ALA A 74 15.69 -17.34 8.58
CA ALA A 74 16.51 -16.47 9.42
C ALA A 74 17.17 -15.36 8.57
N LEU A 75 17.39 -14.21 9.20
CA LEU A 75 18.12 -13.10 8.60
C LEU A 75 19.63 -13.24 8.85
N ASP A 76 20.43 -12.88 7.87
CA ASP A 76 21.87 -12.76 8.06
C ASP A 76 22.24 -11.48 8.84
N PRO A 77 23.41 -11.44 9.52
CA PRO A 77 23.80 -10.31 10.36
C PRO A 77 23.92 -8.96 9.61
N ALA A 78 24.22 -8.97 8.31
CA ALA A 78 24.30 -7.74 7.52
C ALA A 78 22.89 -7.18 7.24
N THR A 79 21.97 -8.06 6.91
CA THR A 79 20.54 -7.71 6.74
C THR A 79 19.93 -7.20 8.04
N MET A 80 20.23 -7.85 9.19
CA MET A 80 19.75 -7.39 10.50
C MET A 80 20.19 -5.95 10.80
N ARG A 81 21.47 -5.62 10.56
CA ARG A 81 21.99 -4.26 10.77
C ARG A 81 21.28 -3.24 9.88
N GLN A 82 21.16 -3.53 8.60
CA GLN A 82 20.50 -2.65 7.65
C GLN A 82 19.03 -2.37 8.02
N LEU A 83 18.30 -3.38 8.44
CA LEU A 83 16.92 -3.21 8.88
C LEU A 83 16.83 -2.41 10.18
N ALA A 84 17.79 -2.57 11.11
CA ALA A 84 17.86 -1.74 12.31
C ALA A 84 18.09 -0.25 11.94
N ASP A 85 19.01 0.03 11.00
CA ASP A 85 19.27 1.39 10.52
C ASP A 85 18.01 1.98 9.84
N LEU A 86 17.27 1.17 9.07
CA LEU A 86 16.01 1.60 8.45
C LEU A 86 14.90 1.85 9.48
N ALA A 87 14.81 1.05 10.55
CA ALA A 87 13.86 1.30 11.64
C ALA A 87 14.18 2.60 12.38
N ASP A 88 15.47 2.88 12.63
CA ASP A 88 15.91 4.14 13.20
C ASP A 88 15.58 5.32 12.27
N LEU A 89 15.83 5.18 10.98
CA LEU A 89 15.47 6.18 9.99
C LEU A 89 13.95 6.43 9.96
N ALA A 90 13.12 5.40 10.00
CA ALA A 90 11.66 5.54 10.07
C ALA A 90 11.23 6.36 11.31
N CYS A 91 11.89 6.15 12.46
CA CYS A 91 11.69 6.97 13.66
C CYS A 91 12.01 8.47 13.42
N ASP A 92 13.05 8.76 12.63
CA ASP A 92 13.51 10.13 12.40
C ASP A 92 12.66 10.87 11.36
N VAL A 93 12.08 10.16 10.38
CA VAL A 93 11.46 10.80 9.20
C VAL A 93 9.94 10.75 9.16
N TRP A 94 9.27 9.95 9.96
CA TRP A 94 7.81 9.77 9.85
C TRP A 94 7.00 11.07 9.95
N GLN A 95 7.54 12.11 10.61
CA GLN A 95 6.90 13.42 10.75
C GLN A 95 7.01 14.29 9.47
N ARG A 96 7.79 13.88 8.47
CA ARG A 96 7.93 14.62 7.22
C ARG A 96 6.67 14.52 6.38
N ARG A 97 6.47 15.49 5.48
CA ARG A 97 5.54 15.36 4.35
C ARG A 97 6.18 14.48 3.29
N ASP A 98 5.37 13.84 2.48
CA ASP A 98 5.81 12.99 1.39
C ASP A 98 4.80 13.03 0.23
N ALA A 99 5.12 12.37 -0.88
CA ALA A 99 4.27 12.31 -2.07
C ALA A 99 3.13 11.27 -1.96
N GLY A 100 3.12 10.44 -0.89
CA GLY A 100 2.17 9.34 -0.75
C GLY A 100 2.39 8.22 -1.75
N MET A 101 1.69 7.10 -1.59
CA MET A 101 1.82 5.94 -2.47
C MET A 101 1.23 6.15 -3.87
N TRP A 102 0.43 7.18 -4.06
CA TRP A 102 -0.17 7.51 -5.35
C TRP A 102 0.69 8.45 -6.21
N GLU A 103 1.94 8.67 -5.80
CA GLU A 103 2.94 9.44 -6.58
C GLU A 103 2.51 10.88 -6.85
N LEU A 104 1.86 11.50 -5.86
CA LEU A 104 1.27 12.81 -6.04
C LEU A 104 2.33 13.92 -6.12
N PRO A 105 2.07 14.98 -6.89
CA PRO A 105 2.99 16.11 -6.99
C PRO A 105 3.04 16.95 -5.70
N GLU A 106 2.02 16.83 -4.84
CA GLU A 106 1.87 17.62 -3.63
C GLU A 106 2.26 16.81 -2.40
N GLU A 107 3.32 17.23 -1.72
CA GLU A 107 3.75 16.59 -0.47
C GLU A 107 2.84 17.00 0.69
N ARG A 108 2.26 16.02 1.36
CA ARG A 108 1.36 16.18 2.51
C ARG A 108 1.71 15.21 3.64
N HIS A 109 1.02 15.35 4.76
CA HIS A 109 1.01 14.36 5.83
C HIS A 109 -0.06 13.30 5.54
N TYR A 110 0.12 12.50 4.48
CA TYR A 110 -0.82 11.43 4.16
C TYR A 110 -0.89 10.43 5.31
N VAL A 111 -2.12 10.09 5.75
CA VAL A 111 -2.35 9.20 6.88
C VAL A 111 -1.74 7.82 6.60
N THR A 112 -1.90 7.30 5.40
CA THR A 112 -1.37 6.00 5.00
C THR A 112 0.15 5.95 4.99
N SER A 113 0.82 7.06 4.65
CA SER A 113 2.28 7.18 4.75
C SER A 113 2.78 7.07 6.20
N LYS A 114 2.06 7.69 7.14
CA LYS A 114 2.37 7.55 8.57
C LYS A 114 2.16 6.12 9.05
N LEU A 115 1.10 5.49 8.58
CA LEU A 115 0.80 4.09 8.87
C LEU A 115 1.82 3.12 8.26
N GLY A 116 2.44 3.46 7.13
CA GLY A 116 3.60 2.72 6.61
C GLY A 116 4.77 2.72 7.60
N CYS A 117 5.15 3.88 8.13
CA CYS A 117 6.17 3.95 9.19
C CYS A 117 5.73 3.22 10.48
N TRP A 118 4.46 3.31 10.87
CA TRP A 118 3.90 2.55 11.98
C TRP A 118 4.09 1.04 11.78
N ASN A 119 3.73 0.52 10.60
CA ASN A 119 3.87 -0.91 10.28
C ASN A 119 5.33 -1.36 10.26
N ALA A 120 6.24 -0.53 9.74
CA ALA A 120 7.68 -0.81 9.78
C ALA A 120 8.17 -0.99 11.23
N LEU A 121 7.84 -0.05 12.11
CA LEU A 121 8.26 -0.10 13.51
C LEU A 121 7.58 -1.24 14.28
N ARG A 122 6.31 -1.56 13.97
CA ARG A 122 5.63 -2.75 14.48
C ARG A 122 6.38 -4.02 14.13
N CYS A 123 6.71 -4.20 12.85
CA CYS A 123 7.45 -5.35 12.37
C CYS A 123 8.88 -5.39 12.94
N ALA A 124 9.56 -4.25 13.09
CA ALA A 124 10.88 -4.17 13.71
C ALA A 124 10.87 -4.69 15.16
N VAL A 125 9.86 -4.30 15.95
CA VAL A 125 9.69 -4.81 17.32
C VAL A 125 9.43 -6.33 17.31
N LEU A 126 8.52 -6.81 16.45
CA LEU A 126 8.23 -8.24 16.33
C LEU A 126 9.45 -9.07 15.89
N LEU A 127 10.27 -8.54 14.99
CA LEU A 127 11.51 -9.16 14.56
C LEU A 127 12.55 -9.19 15.70
N ALA A 128 12.63 -8.15 16.51
CA ALA A 128 13.48 -8.11 17.69
C ALA A 128 13.06 -9.14 18.75
N ASP A 129 11.77 -9.27 19.02
CA ASP A 129 11.21 -10.28 19.94
C ASP A 129 11.53 -11.71 19.49
N ARG A 130 11.70 -11.93 18.18
CA ARG A 130 12.16 -13.22 17.62
C ARG A 130 13.67 -13.37 17.50
N GLY A 131 14.44 -12.40 18.02
CA GLY A 131 15.91 -12.41 17.94
C GLY A 131 16.46 -12.20 16.51
N GLN A 132 15.62 -11.71 15.58
CA GLN A 132 15.99 -11.46 14.19
C GLN A 132 16.44 -10.01 13.95
N LEU A 133 16.30 -9.13 14.95
CA LEU A 133 16.78 -7.76 14.93
C LEU A 133 17.41 -7.40 16.27
N GLN A 134 18.38 -6.50 16.24
CA GLN A 134 19.00 -5.92 17.43
C GLN A 134 19.07 -4.40 17.22
N GLY A 135 18.69 -3.64 18.25
CA GLY A 135 18.69 -2.18 18.19
C GLY A 135 17.94 -1.54 19.35
N PRO A 136 17.60 -0.25 19.27
CA PRO A 136 16.89 0.47 20.30
C PRO A 136 15.38 0.16 20.27
N VAL A 137 15.00 -1.07 20.58
CA VAL A 137 13.62 -1.61 20.48
C VAL A 137 12.60 -0.75 21.22
N GLU A 138 12.98 -0.22 22.40
CA GLU A 138 12.12 0.68 23.18
C GLU A 138 11.83 1.97 22.44
N ARG A 139 12.79 2.52 21.68
CA ARG A 139 12.61 3.69 20.82
C ARG A 139 11.63 3.36 19.69
N TRP A 140 11.81 2.23 19.01
CA TRP A 140 10.92 1.79 17.94
C TRP A 140 9.48 1.61 18.42
N ALA A 141 9.30 0.98 19.58
CA ALA A 141 7.98 0.81 20.20
C ALA A 141 7.36 2.16 20.57
N SER A 142 8.13 3.08 21.16
CA SER A 142 7.65 4.42 21.53
C SER A 142 7.23 5.24 20.31
N GLU A 143 8.04 5.26 19.24
CA GLU A 143 7.71 6.01 18.02
C GLU A 143 6.52 5.38 17.28
N ARG A 144 6.42 4.03 17.21
CA ARG A 144 5.23 3.33 16.72
C ARG A 144 3.96 3.81 17.44
N ASP A 145 4.00 3.90 18.76
CA ASP A 145 2.84 4.31 19.56
C ASP A 145 2.52 5.80 19.35
N ARG A 146 3.54 6.66 19.20
CA ARG A 146 3.37 8.07 18.82
C ARG A 146 2.72 8.24 17.45
N ILE A 147 3.11 7.44 16.46
CA ILE A 147 2.47 7.45 15.14
C ILE A 147 1.00 7.03 15.25
N ARG A 148 0.70 5.95 15.98
CA ARG A 148 -0.68 5.52 16.22
C ARG A 148 -1.52 6.63 16.83
N ASP A 149 -1.02 7.27 17.88
CA ASP A 149 -1.73 8.32 18.60
C ASP A 149 -1.95 9.54 17.69
N TRP A 150 -0.95 9.92 16.88
CA TRP A 150 -1.06 10.97 15.87
C TRP A 150 -2.14 10.66 14.83
N VAL A 151 -2.21 9.43 14.33
CA VAL A 151 -3.23 9.02 13.35
C VAL A 151 -4.62 9.05 13.99
N HIS A 152 -4.77 8.61 15.23
CA HIS A 152 -6.06 8.68 15.93
C HIS A 152 -6.53 10.12 16.18
N GLU A 153 -5.60 11.06 16.38
CA GLU A 153 -5.90 12.47 16.62
C GLU A 153 -6.15 13.25 15.33
N HIS A 154 -5.36 13.01 14.28
CA HIS A 154 -5.35 13.83 13.08
C HIS A 154 -5.89 13.14 11.83
N GLY A 155 -5.92 11.82 11.81
CA GLY A 155 -6.34 11.02 10.67
C GLY A 155 -7.79 10.55 10.72
N TRP A 156 -8.51 10.80 11.81
CA TRP A 156 -9.91 10.45 11.98
C TRP A 156 -10.83 11.67 11.85
N SER A 157 -11.92 11.53 11.13
CA SER A 157 -12.96 12.55 11.02
C SER A 157 -14.25 12.09 11.69
N GLU A 158 -14.68 12.81 12.74
CA GLU A 158 -15.97 12.55 13.39
C GLU A 158 -17.15 12.90 12.45
N GLU A 159 -16.99 13.86 11.55
CA GLU A 159 -18.02 14.21 10.57
C GLU A 159 -18.22 13.10 9.55
N ARG A 160 -17.12 12.54 9.04
CA ARG A 160 -17.12 11.47 8.04
C ARG A 160 -17.31 10.08 8.63
N GLN A 161 -17.11 9.95 9.95
CA GLN A 161 -17.02 8.66 10.64
C GLN A 161 -16.05 7.70 9.93
N SER A 162 -14.89 8.24 9.50
CA SER A 162 -13.87 7.51 8.75
C SER A 162 -12.48 8.07 8.97
N TYR A 163 -11.47 7.25 8.71
CA TYR A 163 -10.13 7.75 8.45
C TYR A 163 -10.14 8.55 7.15
N ILE A 164 -9.42 9.67 7.14
CA ILE A 164 -9.33 10.63 6.04
C ILE A 164 -7.95 10.58 5.39
N TRP A 165 -7.82 11.13 4.21
CA TRP A 165 -6.60 11.08 3.40
C TRP A 165 -5.42 11.80 4.08
N TYR A 166 -5.64 13.02 4.56
CA TYR A 166 -4.66 13.83 5.29
C TYR A 166 -5.36 14.80 6.25
N PRO A 167 -4.68 15.28 7.31
CA PRO A 167 -5.27 16.17 8.30
C PRO A 167 -5.94 17.40 7.71
N GLY A 168 -7.17 17.66 8.14
CA GLY A 168 -7.97 18.79 7.68
C GLY A 168 -8.69 18.60 6.35
N SER A 169 -8.53 17.42 5.72
CA SER A 169 -9.32 17.00 4.55
C SER A 169 -10.64 16.37 4.98
N THR A 170 -11.60 16.33 4.05
CA THR A 170 -12.77 15.44 4.11
C THR A 170 -12.69 14.31 3.08
N GLU A 171 -11.61 14.28 2.31
CA GLU A 171 -11.36 13.32 1.24
C GLU A 171 -10.94 11.96 1.79
N LEU A 172 -11.26 10.90 1.04
CA LEU A 172 -10.97 9.51 1.38
C LEU A 172 -9.90 8.93 0.45
N ASP A 173 -9.21 7.93 0.95
CA ASP A 173 -8.12 7.25 0.25
C ASP A 173 -8.24 5.74 0.46
N ALA A 174 -8.40 4.97 -0.63
CA ALA A 174 -8.54 3.52 -0.56
C ALA A 174 -7.28 2.81 -0.03
N SER A 175 -6.11 3.46 -0.04
CA SER A 175 -4.89 2.85 0.51
C SER A 175 -4.96 2.57 2.02
N ILE A 176 -5.89 3.20 2.75
CA ILE A 176 -6.16 2.88 4.16
C ILE A 176 -6.55 1.40 4.37
N LEU A 177 -7.08 0.73 3.35
CA LEU A 177 -7.43 -0.69 3.38
C LEU A 177 -6.23 -1.58 3.73
N LEU A 178 -5.03 -1.23 3.26
CA LEU A 178 -3.78 -1.93 3.58
C LEU A 178 -3.48 -1.92 5.08
N HIS A 179 -3.97 -0.91 5.80
CA HIS A 179 -3.74 -0.77 7.23
C HIS A 179 -4.77 -1.49 8.09
N ALA A 180 -5.95 -1.81 7.55
CA ALA A 180 -6.82 -2.83 8.12
C ALA A 180 -6.15 -4.21 8.02
N ILE A 181 -5.57 -4.52 6.86
CA ILE A 181 -4.87 -5.79 6.59
C ILE A 181 -3.64 -5.94 7.50
N SER A 182 -2.86 -4.89 7.70
CA SER A 182 -1.70 -4.90 8.59
C SER A 182 -2.06 -4.95 10.09
N GLY A 183 -3.35 -4.84 10.45
CA GLY A 183 -3.83 -4.90 11.82
C GLY A 183 -3.64 -3.61 12.63
N PHE A 184 -3.56 -2.45 11.96
CA PHE A 184 -3.53 -1.16 12.64
C PHE A 184 -4.82 -0.91 13.42
N ASP A 185 -5.94 -1.05 12.74
CA ASP A 185 -7.28 -0.97 13.32
C ASP A 185 -8.18 -1.99 12.61
N THR A 186 -8.84 -2.83 13.38
CA THR A 186 -9.84 -3.81 12.90
C THR A 186 -11.18 -3.63 13.63
N GLY A 187 -11.32 -2.53 14.35
CA GLY A 187 -12.49 -2.20 15.16
C GLY A 187 -13.56 -1.39 14.41
N PRO A 188 -14.49 -0.81 15.18
CA PRO A 188 -15.63 -0.07 14.61
C PRO A 188 -15.23 1.12 13.72
N ARG A 189 -14.15 1.83 14.03
CA ARG A 189 -13.67 2.94 13.21
C ARG A 189 -13.24 2.48 11.83
N MET A 190 -12.48 1.39 11.74
CA MET A 190 -12.10 0.83 10.44
C MET A 190 -13.32 0.27 9.71
N SER A 191 -14.21 -0.44 10.38
CA SER A 191 -15.44 -0.94 9.75
C SER A 191 -16.28 0.20 9.16
N SER A 192 -16.43 1.32 9.89
CA SER A 192 -17.11 2.52 9.39
C SER A 192 -16.36 3.17 8.21
N THR A 193 -15.03 3.16 8.24
CA THR A 193 -14.20 3.64 7.12
C THR A 193 -14.44 2.82 5.86
N LEU A 194 -14.54 1.50 5.95
CA LEU A 194 -14.87 0.63 4.80
C LEU A 194 -16.22 1.00 4.19
N ASP A 195 -17.23 1.30 5.01
CA ASP A 195 -18.53 1.73 4.53
C ASP A 195 -18.46 3.10 3.83
N ALA A 196 -17.71 4.06 4.38
CA ALA A 196 -17.49 5.36 3.78
C ALA A 196 -16.75 5.27 2.43
N LEU A 197 -15.72 4.43 2.34
CA LEU A 197 -14.99 4.17 1.09
C LEU A 197 -15.90 3.58 0.02
N ARG A 198 -16.71 2.58 0.36
CA ARG A 198 -17.66 1.98 -0.59
C ARG A 198 -18.74 2.97 -1.04
N ALA A 199 -19.19 3.83 -0.16
CA ALA A 199 -20.21 4.83 -0.48
C ALA A 199 -19.69 5.93 -1.41
N GLU A 200 -18.43 6.36 -1.28
CA GLU A 200 -17.87 7.47 -2.05
C GLU A 200 -17.00 7.02 -3.22
N LEU A 201 -16.13 6.04 -3.01
CA LEU A 201 -15.19 5.56 -4.03
C LEU A 201 -15.70 4.34 -4.78
N GLY A 202 -16.85 3.78 -4.39
CA GLY A 202 -17.39 2.56 -4.98
C GLY A 202 -18.04 2.79 -6.33
N ALA A 203 -17.80 1.87 -7.27
CA ALA A 203 -18.50 1.74 -8.54
C ALA A 203 -18.85 0.25 -8.76
N GLY A 204 -19.99 -0.17 -8.21
CA GLY A 204 -20.34 -1.60 -8.09
C GLY A 204 -19.34 -2.32 -7.18
N PRO A 205 -18.69 -3.42 -7.63
CA PRO A 205 -17.66 -4.13 -6.85
C PRO A 205 -16.30 -3.43 -6.87
N LEU A 206 -16.10 -2.46 -7.75
CA LEU A 206 -14.84 -1.77 -7.99
C LEU A 206 -14.70 -0.52 -7.12
N LEU A 207 -13.46 -0.03 -6.94
CA LEU A 207 -13.15 1.17 -6.17
C LEU A 207 -12.20 2.09 -6.94
N TYR A 208 -12.46 3.40 -6.86
CA TYR A 208 -11.48 4.42 -7.21
C TYR A 208 -10.38 4.52 -6.15
N ARG A 209 -9.24 5.09 -6.50
CA ARG A 209 -8.08 5.23 -5.59
C ARG A 209 -8.35 6.18 -4.43
N TYR A 210 -8.89 7.35 -4.72
CA TYR A 210 -9.20 8.41 -3.76
C TYR A 210 -10.30 9.34 -4.26
N SER A 211 -10.77 10.22 -3.41
CA SER A 211 -11.84 11.18 -3.73
C SER A 211 -11.50 12.05 -4.95
N GLY A 212 -12.45 12.22 -5.85
CA GLY A 212 -12.30 13.07 -7.05
C GLY A 212 -11.82 12.34 -8.30
N MET A 213 -11.49 11.04 -8.23
CA MET A 213 -10.96 10.29 -9.38
C MET A 213 -12.03 9.87 -10.41
N GLN A 214 -13.31 9.97 -10.08
CA GLN A 214 -14.41 9.48 -10.91
C GLN A 214 -14.44 10.10 -12.31
N ASP A 215 -13.99 11.35 -12.43
CA ASP A 215 -13.97 12.09 -13.70
C ASP A 215 -12.58 12.10 -14.37
N GLU A 216 -11.55 11.53 -13.72
CA GLU A 216 -10.16 11.61 -14.18
C GLU A 216 -9.61 10.27 -14.66
N GLU A 217 -10.04 9.16 -14.04
CA GLU A 217 -9.52 7.82 -14.36
C GLU A 217 -10.54 6.71 -14.12
N GLY A 218 -10.19 5.45 -14.48
CA GLY A 218 -10.96 4.26 -14.14
C GLY A 218 -10.77 3.84 -12.68
N THR A 219 -11.60 2.86 -12.27
CA THR A 219 -11.44 2.21 -10.95
C THR A 219 -10.16 1.38 -10.88
N PHE A 220 -9.52 1.36 -9.71
CA PHE A 220 -8.23 0.68 -9.53
C PHE A 220 -8.45 -0.74 -8.98
N VAL A 221 -8.15 -1.76 -9.77
CA VAL A 221 -8.48 -3.17 -9.49
C VAL A 221 -7.93 -3.66 -8.15
N ALA A 222 -6.69 -3.29 -7.83
CA ALA A 222 -6.07 -3.69 -6.56
C ALA A 222 -6.85 -3.19 -5.33
N CYS A 223 -7.42 -1.97 -5.38
CA CYS A 223 -8.23 -1.43 -4.27
C CYS A 223 -9.45 -2.30 -3.97
N ALA A 224 -10.09 -2.86 -5.00
CA ALA A 224 -11.24 -3.75 -4.81
C ALA A 224 -10.84 -5.06 -4.08
N TYR A 225 -9.70 -5.65 -4.40
CA TYR A 225 -9.19 -6.83 -3.69
C TYR A 225 -8.65 -6.49 -2.29
N TRP A 226 -8.08 -5.30 -2.08
CA TRP A 226 -7.75 -4.84 -0.73
C TRP A 226 -9.00 -4.68 0.14
N MET A 227 -10.12 -4.24 -0.44
CA MET A 227 -11.41 -4.19 0.27
C MET A 227 -11.85 -5.59 0.72
N VAL A 228 -11.69 -6.63 -0.11
CA VAL A 228 -11.98 -8.02 0.29
C VAL A 228 -11.17 -8.40 1.54
N SER A 229 -9.86 -8.19 1.51
CA SER A 229 -8.98 -8.50 2.65
C SER A 229 -9.30 -7.69 3.90
N ALA A 230 -9.59 -6.39 3.73
CA ALA A 230 -9.96 -5.49 4.82
C ALA A 230 -11.31 -5.89 5.47
N LEU A 231 -12.30 -6.31 4.67
CA LEU A 231 -13.58 -6.84 5.19
C LEU A 231 -13.36 -8.09 6.05
N VAL A 232 -12.45 -8.99 5.65
CA VAL A 232 -12.08 -10.14 6.49
C VAL A 232 -11.44 -9.67 7.79
N ALA A 233 -10.51 -8.72 7.73
CA ALA A 233 -9.79 -8.19 8.89
C ALA A 233 -10.73 -7.57 9.94
N VAL A 234 -11.81 -6.91 9.50
CA VAL A 234 -12.81 -6.35 10.42
C VAL A 234 -13.94 -7.33 10.79
N GLY A 235 -13.81 -8.62 10.42
CA GLY A 235 -14.76 -9.68 10.76
C GLY A 235 -16.01 -9.76 9.85
N ARG A 236 -16.04 -9.01 8.73
CA ARG A 236 -17.18 -8.97 7.76
C ARG A 236 -17.00 -10.00 6.64
N ARG A 237 -16.63 -11.23 7.00
CA ARG A 237 -16.26 -12.30 6.05
C ARG A 237 -17.35 -12.60 5.00
N GLY A 238 -18.64 -12.55 5.36
CA GLY A 238 -19.72 -12.81 4.42
C GLY A 238 -19.76 -11.80 3.26
N GLU A 239 -19.51 -10.53 3.56
CA GLU A 239 -19.41 -9.48 2.56
C GLU A 239 -18.13 -9.62 1.70
N ALA A 240 -17.03 -10.03 2.31
CA ALA A 240 -15.78 -10.30 1.60
C ALA A 240 -15.95 -11.41 0.56
N VAL A 241 -16.62 -12.52 0.92
CA VAL A 241 -16.91 -13.62 -0.02
C VAL A 241 -17.78 -13.11 -1.19
N HIS A 242 -18.85 -12.39 -0.89
CA HIS A 242 -19.73 -11.85 -1.93
C HIS A 242 -18.97 -10.92 -2.89
N LEU A 243 -18.17 -10.01 -2.35
CA LEU A 243 -17.35 -9.11 -3.17
C LEU A 243 -16.34 -9.87 -4.03
N MET A 244 -15.69 -10.90 -3.48
CA MET A 244 -14.76 -11.75 -4.24
C MET A 244 -15.44 -12.45 -5.41
N ASP A 245 -16.67 -12.98 -5.20
CA ASP A 245 -17.47 -13.64 -6.24
C ASP A 245 -17.85 -12.66 -7.38
N GLU A 246 -18.00 -11.37 -7.07
CA GLU A 246 -18.27 -10.33 -8.08
C GLU A 246 -16.99 -9.90 -8.83
N LEU A 247 -15.82 -9.93 -8.16
CA LEU A 247 -14.55 -9.46 -8.73
C LEU A 247 -13.87 -10.50 -9.65
N VAL A 248 -13.91 -11.78 -9.29
CA VAL A 248 -13.22 -12.84 -10.06
C VAL A 248 -13.65 -12.88 -11.54
N PRO A 249 -14.94 -12.72 -11.88
CA PRO A 249 -15.38 -12.71 -13.29
C PRO A 249 -14.91 -11.50 -14.11
N LEU A 250 -14.31 -10.47 -13.48
CA LEU A 250 -13.82 -9.27 -14.18
C LEU A 250 -12.45 -9.50 -14.86
N ALA A 251 -11.78 -10.63 -14.59
CA ALA A 251 -10.60 -11.04 -15.34
C ALA A 251 -11.00 -11.37 -16.80
N ASN A 252 -10.04 -11.25 -17.74
CA ASN A 252 -10.27 -11.70 -19.11
C ASN A 252 -10.38 -13.23 -19.21
N ASP A 253 -10.62 -13.72 -20.43
CA ASP A 253 -10.83 -15.14 -20.74
C ASP A 253 -9.64 -16.07 -20.42
N VAL A 254 -8.45 -15.50 -20.20
CA VAL A 254 -7.24 -16.22 -19.77
C VAL A 254 -6.82 -15.88 -18.32
N GLY A 255 -7.68 -15.21 -17.56
CA GLY A 255 -7.46 -14.91 -16.15
C GLY A 255 -6.52 -13.70 -15.91
N ILE A 256 -6.29 -12.86 -16.90
CA ILE A 256 -5.44 -11.68 -16.78
C ILE A 256 -6.25 -10.45 -16.37
N MET A 257 -5.71 -9.63 -15.47
CA MET A 257 -6.27 -8.39 -14.97
C MET A 257 -5.45 -7.18 -15.39
N ALA A 258 -6.16 -6.10 -15.69
CA ALA A 258 -5.58 -4.78 -15.92
C ALA A 258 -5.31 -4.04 -14.60
N GLU A 259 -4.69 -2.90 -14.71
CA GLU A 259 -4.51 -1.93 -13.63
C GLU A 259 -5.82 -1.31 -13.19
N MET A 260 -6.62 -0.87 -14.17
CA MET A 260 -7.89 -0.21 -13.97
C MET A 260 -8.99 -0.81 -14.86
N ILE A 261 -10.22 -0.61 -14.45
CA ILE A 261 -11.41 -0.95 -15.23
C ILE A 261 -12.32 0.29 -15.27
N GLU A 262 -12.78 0.63 -16.48
CA GLU A 262 -13.84 1.62 -16.68
C GLU A 262 -15.18 1.03 -16.20
N PRO A 263 -15.80 1.59 -15.16
CA PRO A 263 -17.00 0.96 -14.59
C PRO A 263 -18.23 1.03 -15.49
N SER A 264 -18.27 1.95 -16.46
CA SER A 264 -19.43 2.14 -17.34
C SER A 264 -19.56 1.09 -18.44
N ASP A 265 -18.43 0.55 -18.95
CA ASP A 265 -18.41 -0.41 -20.05
C ASP A 265 -17.51 -1.64 -19.81
N GLY A 266 -16.82 -1.71 -18.67
CA GLY A 266 -15.92 -2.80 -18.33
C GLY A 266 -14.60 -2.80 -19.10
N ALA A 267 -14.25 -1.72 -19.78
CA ALA A 267 -13.03 -1.62 -20.55
C ALA A 267 -11.79 -1.63 -19.62
N PHE A 268 -10.78 -2.40 -20.01
CA PHE A 268 -9.48 -2.39 -19.32
C PHE A 268 -8.70 -1.13 -19.66
N LEU A 269 -8.13 -0.50 -18.63
CA LEU A 269 -7.33 0.71 -18.71
C LEU A 269 -5.99 0.52 -17.97
N GLY A 270 -5.04 1.38 -18.28
CA GLY A 270 -3.70 1.33 -17.70
C GLY A 270 -2.87 0.13 -18.18
N ASN A 271 -2.01 -0.37 -17.33
CA ASN A 271 -1.13 -1.50 -17.65
C ASN A 271 -1.91 -2.83 -17.73
N LEU A 272 -1.56 -3.66 -18.71
CA LEU A 272 -2.12 -4.99 -18.92
C LEU A 272 -1.02 -5.95 -19.41
N PRO A 273 -0.69 -7.03 -18.68
CA PRO A 273 -1.17 -7.37 -17.34
C PRO A 273 -0.62 -6.43 -16.25
N GLN A 274 -1.33 -6.34 -15.11
CA GLN A 274 -0.86 -5.58 -13.96
C GLN A 274 -0.52 -6.51 -12.78
N GLY A 275 0.76 -6.51 -12.38
CA GLY A 275 1.25 -7.35 -11.28
C GLY A 275 0.59 -7.08 -9.94
N LEU A 276 0.37 -5.80 -9.59
CA LEU A 276 -0.24 -5.40 -8.32
C LEU A 276 -1.69 -5.91 -8.21
N SER A 277 -2.47 -5.88 -9.31
CA SER A 277 -3.84 -6.41 -9.33
C SER A 277 -3.87 -7.92 -9.03
N HIS A 278 -2.93 -8.68 -9.63
CA HIS A 278 -2.82 -10.12 -9.37
C HIS A 278 -2.34 -10.44 -7.96
N LEU A 279 -1.37 -9.67 -7.42
CA LEU A 279 -0.90 -9.84 -6.05
C LEU A 279 -2.03 -9.55 -5.05
N ALA A 280 -2.82 -8.50 -5.28
CA ALA A 280 -3.97 -8.17 -4.46
C ALA A 280 -5.03 -9.28 -4.48
N LEU A 281 -5.33 -9.86 -5.65
CA LEU A 281 -6.20 -11.05 -5.77
C LEU A 281 -5.66 -12.25 -4.96
N ILE A 282 -4.35 -12.56 -5.10
CA ILE A 282 -3.73 -13.70 -4.39
C ILE A 282 -3.85 -13.51 -2.88
N VAL A 283 -3.50 -12.31 -2.37
CA VAL A 283 -3.62 -11.99 -0.94
C VAL A 283 -5.08 -12.08 -0.47
N ALA A 284 -6.04 -11.56 -1.24
CA ALA A 284 -7.45 -11.66 -0.91
C ALA A 284 -7.94 -13.12 -0.84
N ALA A 285 -7.53 -13.96 -1.79
CA ALA A 285 -7.87 -15.38 -1.80
C ALA A 285 -7.28 -16.15 -0.59
N LEU A 286 -5.99 -15.91 -0.27
CA LEU A 286 -5.34 -16.49 0.90
C LEU A 286 -5.99 -16.03 2.21
N THR A 287 -6.32 -14.74 2.31
CA THR A 287 -7.02 -14.19 3.49
C THR A 287 -8.41 -14.82 3.65
N LEU A 288 -9.13 -15.03 2.56
CA LEU A 288 -10.41 -15.72 2.58
C LEU A 288 -10.29 -17.23 2.88
N SER A 289 -9.23 -17.90 2.47
CA SER A 289 -9.02 -19.33 2.81
C SER A 289 -8.66 -19.52 4.29
N GLY A 290 -8.14 -18.50 4.95
CA GLY A 290 -7.58 -18.56 6.30
C GLY A 290 -6.14 -19.11 6.33
N GLU A 291 -5.45 -19.07 5.20
CA GLU A 291 -4.06 -19.52 5.01
C GLU A 291 -3.04 -18.36 5.04
N SER A 292 -3.47 -17.17 5.47
CA SER A 292 -2.64 -15.95 5.54
C SER A 292 -1.81 -15.84 6.81
#